data_2e636c4c02955167eb4a0f15f43c4dcc
#
_entry.id   2e636c4c02955167eb4a0f15f43c4dcc
#
_cell.length_a   1.000
_cell.length_b   1.000
_cell.length_c   1.000
_cell.angle_alpha   90.00
_cell.angle_beta   90.00
_cell.angle_gamma   90.00
#
_symmetry.space_group_name_H-M   'P 1'
#
loop_
_entity.id
_entity.type
_entity.pdbx_description
1 polymer ?
#
loop_
_entity_poly.entity_id
_entity_poly.type
_entity_poly.pdbx_seq_one_letter_code
_entity_poly.pdbx_strand_id
1 'polypeptide(L)'
;MGKKLIFLDIDGTLTEPGSNTPPDSALEAIRGAQAKGHKVLLCSGRNYGMLSPILKYNFDGVVASAGGYIKVGTEVIYDHPMTEEQAKTALEALHAEGVFCTVETLDAAYGDEDLGAFLADNAGAGGNSEIERWRKALAESLNIKPMSQFDGTKPVYKVVIMCLRDEQLQPARDLLEKDFNFVIQEITDPDHPCLNGELISRAFDKGRGILRVCEHLGIPVEDTCGFGDSMNDLEMIQTVGTSVCMANGSEKLKEMSDIVCPSVTEDGLAKAFKDLGLCD
;
A
#
# COMPACT_ATOMS: atom_id res chain seq x y z
N MET A 1 -16.11 -0.22 -26.27
CA MET A 1 -15.67 -0.88 -25.01
C MET A 1 -16.50 -0.32 -23.87
N GLY A 2 -16.97 -1.15 -22.92
CA GLY A 2 -17.66 -0.65 -21.72
C GLY A 2 -16.73 0.24 -20.87
N LYS A 3 -17.30 1.01 -19.93
CA LYS A 3 -16.51 1.78 -18.96
C LYS A 3 -15.82 0.81 -18.01
N LYS A 4 -14.52 1.01 -17.74
CA LYS A 4 -13.75 0.20 -16.82
C LYS A 4 -13.31 1.00 -15.59
N LEU A 5 -13.13 0.30 -14.47
CA LEU A 5 -12.42 0.81 -13.30
C LEU A 5 -10.98 0.30 -13.35
N ILE A 6 -10.02 1.19 -13.20
CA ILE A 6 -8.59 0.87 -13.27
C ILE A 6 -7.97 1.23 -11.92
N PHE A 7 -7.40 0.23 -11.26
CA PHE A 7 -6.77 0.38 -9.94
C PHE A 7 -5.26 0.27 -10.10
N LEU A 8 -4.55 1.26 -9.59
CA LEU A 8 -3.10 1.35 -9.71
C LEU A 8 -2.47 1.33 -8.32
N ASP A 9 -1.60 0.37 -8.05
CA ASP A 9 -0.64 0.53 -6.98
C ASP A 9 0.35 1.65 -7.32
N ILE A 10 1.13 2.11 -6.35
CA ILE A 10 2.02 3.27 -6.49
C ILE A 10 3.47 2.85 -6.61
N ASP A 11 4.02 2.29 -5.55
CA ASP A 11 5.45 2.02 -5.40
C ASP A 11 5.87 0.80 -6.24
N GLY A 12 6.62 1.01 -7.31
CA GLY A 12 7.00 -0.06 -8.24
C GLY A 12 6.00 -0.29 -9.37
N THR A 13 4.85 0.40 -9.36
CA THR A 13 3.80 0.28 -10.39
C THR A 13 3.57 1.61 -11.12
N LEU A 14 3.01 2.61 -10.44
CA LEU A 14 2.80 3.95 -11.01
C LEU A 14 4.08 4.78 -10.99
N THR A 15 4.89 4.61 -9.95
CA THR A 15 6.15 5.32 -9.75
C THR A 15 7.24 4.34 -9.36
N GLU A 16 8.51 4.75 -9.51
CA GLU A 16 9.60 4.04 -8.83
C GLU A 16 9.37 4.06 -7.31
N PRO A 17 9.82 3.01 -6.56
CA PRO A 17 9.63 2.93 -5.12
C PRO A 17 10.10 4.19 -4.39
N GLY A 18 9.23 4.74 -3.53
CA GLY A 18 9.47 5.96 -2.78
C GLY A 18 9.42 7.26 -3.58
N SER A 19 9.14 7.22 -4.88
CA SER A 19 8.89 8.41 -5.69
C SER A 19 7.43 8.88 -5.53
N ASN A 20 7.22 10.18 -5.73
CA ASN A 20 5.89 10.79 -5.80
C ASN A 20 5.60 11.41 -7.17
N THR A 21 6.46 11.12 -8.16
CA THR A 21 6.35 11.67 -9.50
C THR A 21 6.19 10.53 -10.51
N PRO A 22 4.96 10.30 -11.00
CA PRO A 22 4.74 9.35 -12.09
C PRO A 22 5.46 9.79 -13.38
N PRO A 23 5.91 8.85 -14.23
CA PRO A 23 6.40 9.17 -15.57
C PRO A 23 5.36 9.91 -16.40
N ASP A 24 5.78 10.83 -17.26
CA ASP A 24 4.87 11.58 -18.15
C ASP A 24 4.04 10.64 -19.04
N SER A 25 4.65 9.56 -19.53
CA SER A 25 3.98 8.53 -20.34
C SER A 25 2.81 7.87 -19.59
N ALA A 26 2.99 7.57 -18.30
CA ALA A 26 1.94 7.00 -17.45
C ALA A 26 0.80 8.02 -17.24
N LEU A 27 1.13 9.30 -16.99
CA LEU A 27 0.13 10.36 -16.85
C LEU A 27 -0.66 10.59 -18.14
N GLU A 28 -0.02 10.52 -19.31
CA GLU A 28 -0.68 10.62 -20.61
C GLU A 28 -1.65 9.44 -20.84
N ALA A 29 -1.23 8.22 -20.52
CA ALA A 29 -2.06 7.03 -20.63
C ALA A 29 -3.28 7.10 -19.69
N ILE A 30 -3.09 7.55 -18.45
CA ILE A 30 -4.17 7.75 -17.47
C ILE A 30 -5.19 8.77 -17.99
N ARG A 31 -4.74 9.93 -18.48
CA ARG A 31 -5.62 10.96 -19.07
C ARG A 31 -6.36 10.44 -20.29
N GLY A 32 -5.67 9.66 -21.15
CA GLY A 32 -6.28 9.01 -22.31
C GLY A 32 -7.40 8.03 -21.90
N ALA A 33 -7.19 7.23 -20.87
CA ALA A 33 -8.20 6.34 -20.33
C ALA A 33 -9.39 7.10 -19.75
N GLN A 34 -9.13 8.15 -18.97
CA GLN A 34 -10.18 9.01 -18.43
C GLN A 34 -10.99 9.72 -19.54
N ALA A 35 -10.34 10.15 -20.63
CA ALA A 35 -11.01 10.76 -21.79
C ALA A 35 -11.93 9.77 -22.51
N LYS A 36 -11.63 8.45 -22.49
CA LYS A 36 -12.50 7.37 -22.97
C LYS A 36 -13.64 7.03 -22.00
N GLY A 37 -13.69 7.68 -20.84
CA GLY A 37 -14.73 7.51 -19.83
C GLY A 37 -14.46 6.39 -18.83
N HIS A 38 -13.25 5.83 -18.80
CA HIS A 38 -12.79 4.95 -17.74
C HIS A 38 -12.54 5.77 -16.46
N LYS A 39 -12.54 5.10 -15.31
CA LYS A 39 -12.15 5.72 -14.03
C LYS A 39 -10.84 5.10 -13.55
N VAL A 40 -9.90 5.96 -13.18
CA VAL A 40 -8.59 5.54 -12.68
C VAL A 40 -8.44 5.92 -11.22
N LEU A 41 -8.24 4.92 -10.37
CA LEU A 41 -8.12 5.06 -8.93
C LEU A 41 -6.74 4.57 -8.45
N LEU A 42 -6.22 5.23 -7.43
CA LEU A 42 -5.06 4.68 -6.69
C LEU A 42 -5.53 3.57 -5.75
N CYS A 43 -4.71 2.54 -5.57
CA CYS A 43 -4.98 1.43 -4.65
C CYS A 43 -3.69 1.08 -3.90
N SER A 44 -3.48 1.66 -2.72
CA SER A 44 -2.18 1.68 -2.06
C SER A 44 -2.23 1.33 -0.57
N GLY A 45 -1.13 0.76 -0.07
CA GLY A 45 -0.87 0.61 1.36
C GLY A 45 -0.55 1.92 2.07
N ARG A 46 -0.24 3.00 1.35
CA ARG A 46 0.02 4.33 1.94
C ARG A 46 -1.24 4.90 2.58
N ASN A 47 -1.09 5.62 3.71
CA ASN A 47 -2.19 6.39 4.28
C ASN A 47 -2.57 7.56 3.36
N TYR A 48 -3.78 8.10 3.54
CA TYR A 48 -4.34 9.14 2.67
C TYR A 48 -3.48 10.42 2.65
N GLY A 49 -2.92 10.82 3.78
CA GLY A 49 -2.07 12.01 3.88
C GLY A 49 -0.78 11.89 3.06
N MET A 50 -0.19 10.70 3.01
CA MET A 50 1.01 10.43 2.20
C MET A 50 0.73 10.44 0.69
N LEU A 51 -0.53 10.36 0.28
CA LEU A 51 -0.92 10.43 -1.13
C LEU A 51 -1.02 11.87 -1.67
N SER A 52 -1.00 12.87 -0.80
CA SER A 52 -1.15 14.30 -1.19
C SER A 52 -0.27 14.72 -2.39
N PRO A 53 1.02 14.33 -2.48
CA PRO A 53 1.85 14.70 -3.63
C PRO A 53 1.43 14.07 -4.96
N ILE A 54 0.71 12.93 -4.90
CA ILE A 54 0.27 12.18 -6.09
C ILE A 54 -1.16 12.56 -6.47
N LEU A 55 -2.02 12.88 -5.50
CA LEU A 55 -3.42 13.26 -5.75
C LEU A 55 -3.58 14.48 -6.65
N LYS A 56 -2.56 15.34 -6.77
CA LYS A 56 -2.55 16.49 -7.70
C LYS A 56 -2.69 16.09 -9.18
N TYR A 57 -2.48 14.82 -9.52
CA TYR A 57 -2.59 14.33 -10.90
C TYR A 57 -4.01 13.91 -11.31
N ASN A 58 -5.02 14.20 -10.47
CA ASN A 58 -6.45 14.07 -10.77
C ASN A 58 -6.92 12.63 -11.02
N PHE A 59 -6.69 11.75 -10.07
CA PHE A 59 -7.33 10.43 -10.03
C PHE A 59 -8.81 10.53 -9.65
N ASP A 60 -9.62 9.58 -10.13
CA ASP A 60 -11.06 9.54 -9.86
C ASP A 60 -11.39 9.10 -8.43
N GLY A 61 -10.45 8.51 -7.72
CA GLY A 61 -10.61 8.09 -6.34
C GLY A 61 -9.35 7.42 -5.78
N VAL A 62 -9.45 6.95 -4.55
CA VAL A 62 -8.36 6.28 -3.85
C VAL A 62 -8.88 5.21 -2.90
N VAL A 63 -8.22 4.06 -2.91
CA VAL A 63 -8.26 3.01 -1.90
C VAL A 63 -6.94 3.13 -1.14
N ALA A 64 -6.96 3.77 0.03
CA ALA A 64 -5.79 4.05 0.87
C ALA A 64 -5.72 3.10 2.07
N SER A 65 -4.56 3.06 2.74
CA SER A 65 -4.31 2.23 3.92
C SER A 65 -4.72 0.78 3.68
N ALA A 66 -4.34 0.22 2.51
CA ALA A 66 -4.68 -1.14 2.08
C ALA A 66 -6.19 -1.45 2.08
N GLY A 67 -7.05 -0.44 1.90
CA GLY A 67 -8.51 -0.62 1.89
C GLY A 67 -9.24 -0.13 3.13
N GLY A 68 -8.51 0.38 4.13
CA GLY A 68 -9.09 0.93 5.37
C GLY A 68 -9.77 2.27 5.19
N TYR A 69 -9.39 3.03 4.16
CA TYR A 69 -10.00 4.31 3.81
C TYR A 69 -10.21 4.39 2.30
N ILE A 70 -11.45 4.66 1.88
CA ILE A 70 -11.81 4.73 0.46
C ILE A 70 -12.57 6.00 0.15
N LYS A 71 -12.09 6.74 -0.85
CA LYS A 71 -12.71 7.97 -1.34
C LYS A 71 -12.89 7.90 -2.85
N VAL A 72 -14.08 8.20 -3.34
CA VAL A 72 -14.41 8.26 -4.77
C VAL A 72 -14.90 9.68 -5.10
N GLY A 73 -14.21 10.37 -5.98
CA GLY A 73 -14.44 11.80 -6.19
C GLY A 73 -14.29 12.58 -4.88
N THR A 74 -15.38 13.16 -4.40
CA THR A 74 -15.42 13.93 -3.13
C THR A 74 -15.99 13.13 -1.95
N GLU A 75 -16.56 11.94 -2.19
CA GLU A 75 -17.27 11.13 -1.21
C GLU A 75 -16.35 10.09 -0.56
N VAL A 76 -16.37 10.02 0.78
CA VAL A 76 -15.76 8.94 1.55
C VAL A 76 -16.78 7.83 1.66
N ILE A 77 -16.52 6.70 1.01
CA ILE A 77 -17.44 5.56 0.95
C ILE A 77 -17.12 4.46 1.96
N TYR A 78 -15.91 4.49 2.53
CA TYR A 78 -15.49 3.57 3.57
C TYR A 78 -14.41 4.21 4.45
N ASP A 79 -14.56 4.04 5.76
CA ASP A 79 -13.65 4.56 6.76
C ASP A 79 -13.66 3.62 7.98
N HIS A 80 -12.56 2.88 8.21
CA HIS A 80 -12.52 1.81 9.21
C HIS A 80 -11.17 1.80 9.97
N PRO A 81 -10.94 2.77 10.86
CA PRO A 81 -9.77 2.76 11.73
C PRO A 81 -9.89 1.71 12.84
N MET A 82 -8.77 1.40 13.49
CA MET A 82 -8.74 0.69 14.76
C MET A 82 -9.48 1.51 15.84
N THR A 83 -10.08 0.83 16.81
CA THR A 83 -10.54 1.52 18.03
C THR A 83 -9.32 2.00 18.83
N GLU A 84 -9.50 3.00 19.68
CA GLU A 84 -8.42 3.49 20.56
C GLU A 84 -7.86 2.38 21.44
N GLU A 85 -8.73 1.49 21.95
CA GLU A 85 -8.33 0.33 22.77
C GLU A 85 -7.49 -0.68 21.96
N GLN A 86 -7.89 -0.97 20.71
CA GLN A 86 -7.13 -1.86 19.83
C GLN A 86 -5.75 -1.29 19.51
N ALA A 87 -5.66 -0.01 19.15
CA ALA A 87 -4.39 0.65 18.87
C ALA A 87 -3.47 0.67 20.10
N LYS A 88 -4.02 0.99 21.27
CA LYS A 88 -3.29 0.97 22.54
C LYS A 88 -2.77 -0.43 22.87
N THR A 89 -3.65 -1.44 22.83
CA THR A 89 -3.27 -2.83 23.10
C THR A 89 -2.16 -3.32 22.15
N ALA A 90 -2.27 -2.97 20.87
CA ALA A 90 -1.26 -3.31 19.88
C ALA A 90 0.12 -2.72 20.24
N LEU A 91 0.17 -1.42 20.51
CA LEU A 91 1.43 -0.73 20.84
C LEU A 91 2.03 -1.25 22.14
N GLU A 92 1.22 -1.42 23.20
CA GLU A 92 1.70 -1.94 24.48
C GLU A 92 2.29 -3.36 24.35
N ALA A 93 1.61 -4.25 23.63
CA ALA A 93 2.08 -5.62 23.42
C ALA A 93 3.35 -5.69 22.56
N LEU A 94 3.42 -4.90 21.49
CA LEU A 94 4.57 -4.86 20.58
C LEU A 94 5.80 -4.24 21.27
N HIS A 95 5.64 -3.09 21.93
CA HIS A 95 6.74 -2.43 22.63
C HIS A 95 7.30 -3.25 23.80
N ALA A 96 6.46 -4.02 24.49
CA ALA A 96 6.92 -4.90 25.57
C ALA A 96 7.95 -5.94 25.10
N GLU A 97 7.89 -6.35 23.82
CA GLU A 97 8.82 -7.29 23.21
C GLU A 97 9.93 -6.61 22.39
N GLY A 98 10.07 -5.29 22.52
CA GLY A 98 11.10 -4.51 21.80
C GLY A 98 10.88 -4.45 20.29
N VAL A 99 9.64 -4.53 19.84
CA VAL A 99 9.26 -4.32 18.44
C VAL A 99 9.16 -2.82 18.18
N PHE A 100 9.80 -2.34 17.14
CA PHE A 100 9.67 -0.96 16.67
C PHE A 100 8.39 -0.78 15.89
N CYS A 101 7.65 0.28 16.21
CA CYS A 101 6.34 0.58 15.65
C CYS A 101 6.33 1.92 14.90
N THR A 102 5.56 1.96 13.82
CA THR A 102 5.11 3.21 13.21
C THR A 102 3.60 3.15 13.05
N VAL A 103 2.91 4.05 13.73
CA VAL A 103 1.45 4.20 13.67
C VAL A 103 1.10 5.04 12.46
N GLU A 104 0.25 4.52 11.59
CA GLU A 104 -0.28 5.27 10.46
C GLU A 104 -1.71 5.73 10.73
N THR A 105 -1.88 7.04 10.82
CA THR A 105 -3.18 7.73 10.88
C THR A 105 -3.60 8.19 9.50
N LEU A 106 -4.76 8.82 9.36
CA LEU A 106 -5.23 9.30 8.06
C LEU A 106 -4.26 10.30 7.41
N ASP A 107 -3.64 11.18 8.20
CA ASP A 107 -2.91 12.36 7.75
C ASP A 107 -1.41 12.34 8.07
N ALA A 108 -0.96 11.43 8.92
CA ALA A 108 0.43 11.36 9.36
C ALA A 108 0.84 9.93 9.76
N ALA A 109 2.14 9.72 9.85
CA ALA A 109 2.74 8.56 10.51
C ALA A 109 3.52 9.00 11.75
N TYR A 110 3.53 8.15 12.78
CA TYR A 110 4.25 8.38 14.03
C TYR A 110 5.12 7.17 14.31
N GLY A 111 6.44 7.35 14.26
CA GLY A 111 7.43 6.28 14.43
C GLY A 111 8.21 6.39 15.72
N ASP A 112 8.65 5.25 16.24
CA ASP A 112 9.56 5.21 17.39
C ASP A 112 10.85 5.97 17.05
N GLU A 113 11.36 6.73 18.02
CA GLU A 113 12.45 7.67 17.83
C GLU A 113 13.75 6.98 17.37
N ASP A 114 14.01 5.77 17.83
CA ASP A 114 15.23 5.01 17.52
C ASP A 114 15.09 4.09 16.27
N LEU A 115 13.96 4.14 15.56
CA LEU A 115 13.71 3.30 14.38
C LEU A 115 14.78 3.51 13.29
N GLY A 116 15.23 4.75 13.10
CA GLY A 116 16.27 5.06 12.12
C GLY A 116 17.62 4.39 12.43
N ALA A 117 18.03 4.40 13.70
CA ALA A 117 19.23 3.72 14.16
C ALA A 117 19.08 2.19 14.04
N PHE A 118 17.95 1.66 14.45
CA PHE A 118 17.63 0.22 14.30
C PHE A 118 17.77 -0.24 12.86
N LEU A 119 17.20 0.49 11.89
CA LEU A 119 17.28 0.15 10.46
C LEU A 119 18.71 0.29 9.91
N ALA A 120 19.48 1.26 10.38
CA ALA A 120 20.87 1.42 9.96
C ALA A 120 21.72 0.23 10.39
N ASP A 121 21.47 -0.31 11.58
CA ASP A 121 22.25 -1.40 12.17
C ASP A 121 21.81 -2.79 11.68
N ASN A 122 20.53 -2.98 11.35
CA ASN A 122 19.94 -4.31 11.16
C ASN A 122 19.33 -4.58 9.78
N ALA A 123 19.16 -3.58 8.94
CA ALA A 123 18.66 -3.78 7.59
C ALA A 123 19.79 -3.58 6.57
N GLY A 124 20.14 -4.62 5.83
CA GLY A 124 21.20 -4.61 4.80
C GLY A 124 20.99 -3.58 3.69
N ALA A 125 22.03 -3.33 2.90
CA ALA A 125 21.99 -2.37 1.78
C ALA A 125 21.03 -2.78 0.65
N GLY A 126 20.50 -4.02 0.66
CA GLY A 126 19.60 -4.61 -0.33
C GLY A 126 18.28 -5.07 0.27
N GLY A 127 17.71 -4.36 1.25
CA GLY A 127 16.41 -4.67 1.82
C GLY A 127 15.27 -4.66 0.79
N ASN A 128 14.13 -5.27 1.12
CA ASN A 128 12.96 -5.23 0.25
C ASN A 128 12.49 -3.78 -0.03
N SER A 129 11.65 -3.59 -1.05
CA SER A 129 11.17 -2.27 -1.50
C SER A 129 10.52 -1.45 -0.37
N GLU A 130 9.89 -2.11 0.59
CA GLU A 130 9.29 -1.47 1.77
C GLU A 130 10.35 -0.91 2.71
N ILE A 131 11.42 -1.65 3.01
CA ILE A 131 12.53 -1.15 3.85
C ILE A 131 13.23 0.04 3.17
N GLU A 132 13.45 -0.02 1.85
CA GLU A 132 14.00 1.11 1.10
C GLU A 132 13.09 2.34 1.16
N ARG A 133 11.79 2.15 1.02
CA ARG A 133 10.79 3.21 1.17
C ARG A 133 10.88 3.85 2.56
N TRP A 134 10.96 3.04 3.63
CA TRP A 134 11.05 3.53 5.00
C TRP A 134 12.35 4.26 5.28
N ARG A 135 13.49 3.75 4.79
CA ARG A 135 14.78 4.46 4.88
C ARG A 135 14.72 5.83 4.23
N LYS A 136 14.16 5.90 3.03
CA LYS A 136 14.02 7.15 2.30
C LYS A 136 13.08 8.11 3.01
N ALA A 137 11.93 7.63 3.48
CA ALA A 137 10.96 8.43 4.22
C ALA A 137 11.56 9.01 5.51
N LEU A 138 12.33 8.24 6.25
CA LEU A 138 13.03 8.69 7.46
C LEU A 138 14.14 9.70 7.12
N ALA A 139 14.94 9.43 6.07
CA ALA A 139 16.04 10.32 5.67
C ALA A 139 15.55 11.68 5.15
N GLU A 140 14.43 11.70 4.43
CA GLU A 140 13.84 12.90 3.85
C GLU A 140 12.89 13.64 4.81
N SER A 141 12.75 13.16 6.06
CA SER A 141 11.81 13.70 7.07
C SER A 141 10.36 13.83 6.56
N LEU A 142 9.97 12.97 5.61
CA LEU A 142 8.68 13.04 4.93
C LEU A 142 7.57 12.47 5.82
N ASN A 143 6.90 13.34 6.57
CA ASN A 143 5.66 13.08 7.30
C ASN A 143 5.69 11.99 8.39
N ILE A 144 6.87 11.52 8.81
CA ILE A 144 7.00 10.65 9.98
C ILE A 144 7.36 11.54 11.17
N LYS A 145 6.44 11.61 12.12
CA LYS A 145 6.62 12.34 13.39
C LYS A 145 7.15 11.40 14.47
N PRO A 146 7.84 11.90 15.49
CA PRO A 146 8.19 11.08 16.65
C PRO A 146 6.94 10.48 17.31
N MET A 147 7.04 9.23 17.79
CA MET A 147 5.95 8.54 18.48
C MET A 147 5.45 9.34 19.72
N SER A 148 6.35 10.06 20.39
CA SER A 148 6.00 10.96 21.49
C SER A 148 5.00 12.08 21.14
N GLN A 149 4.77 12.35 19.87
CA GLN A 149 3.75 13.30 19.40
C GLN A 149 2.40 12.62 19.07
N PHE A 150 2.32 11.30 19.17
CA PHE A 150 1.06 10.57 19.02
C PHE A 150 0.33 10.57 20.37
N ASP A 151 -0.79 11.25 20.42
CA ASP A 151 -1.60 11.40 21.66
C ASP A 151 -2.65 10.30 21.88
N GLY A 152 -2.72 9.32 20.97
CA GLY A 152 -3.67 8.21 21.02
C GLY A 152 -5.09 8.55 20.58
N THR A 153 -5.39 9.79 20.24
CA THR A 153 -6.77 10.21 19.88
C THR A 153 -7.05 10.14 18.38
N LYS A 154 -6.00 10.13 17.55
CA LYS A 154 -6.15 10.06 16.09
C LYS A 154 -6.51 8.66 15.63
N PRO A 155 -7.43 8.51 14.66
CA PRO A 155 -7.78 7.23 14.07
C PRO A 155 -6.56 6.53 13.46
N VAL A 156 -6.27 5.31 13.90
CA VAL A 156 -5.16 4.46 13.41
C VAL A 156 -5.70 3.45 12.42
N TYR A 157 -5.10 3.38 11.23
CA TYR A 157 -5.50 2.43 10.19
C TYR A 157 -4.57 1.22 10.11
N LYS A 158 -3.31 1.42 10.47
CA LYS A 158 -2.27 0.40 10.35
C LYS A 158 -1.15 0.69 11.35
N VAL A 159 -0.50 -0.37 11.85
CA VAL A 159 0.78 -0.27 12.56
C VAL A 159 1.82 -1.01 11.75
N VAL A 160 2.85 -0.31 11.29
CA VAL A 160 4.04 -0.93 10.69
C VAL A 160 4.92 -1.41 11.82
N ILE A 161 5.43 -2.62 11.70
CA ILE A 161 6.23 -3.30 12.71
C ILE A 161 7.60 -3.67 12.15
N MET A 162 8.64 -3.50 12.96
CA MET A 162 10.00 -3.92 12.63
C MET A 162 10.65 -4.58 13.86
N CYS A 163 11.23 -5.75 13.67
CA CYS A 163 11.87 -6.51 14.74
C CYS A 163 12.94 -7.45 14.17
N LEU A 164 13.63 -8.18 15.02
CA LEU A 164 14.69 -9.14 14.61
C LEU A 164 14.23 -10.60 14.58
N ARG A 165 13.15 -10.92 15.28
CA ARG A 165 12.66 -12.30 15.40
C ARG A 165 11.14 -12.33 15.40
N ASP A 166 10.58 -13.31 14.71
CA ASP A 166 9.11 -13.48 14.60
C ASP A 166 8.46 -13.78 15.97
N GLU A 167 9.18 -14.43 16.88
CA GLU A 167 8.69 -14.72 18.22
C GLU A 167 8.34 -13.48 19.03
N GLN A 168 8.97 -12.32 18.74
CA GLN A 168 8.64 -11.03 19.38
C GLN A 168 7.20 -10.58 19.07
N LEU A 169 6.60 -11.09 18.01
CA LEU A 169 5.23 -10.75 17.61
C LEU A 169 4.17 -11.63 18.28
N GLN A 170 4.57 -12.76 18.91
CA GLN A 170 3.63 -13.74 19.41
C GLN A 170 2.68 -13.21 20.50
N PRO A 171 3.13 -12.43 21.51
CA PRO A 171 2.22 -11.88 22.51
C PRO A 171 1.15 -10.94 21.91
N ALA A 172 1.53 -10.14 20.90
CA ALA A 172 0.58 -9.29 20.20
C ALA A 172 -0.39 -10.09 19.31
N ARG A 173 0.10 -11.17 18.66
CA ARG A 173 -0.75 -12.09 17.88
C ARG A 173 -1.81 -12.73 18.77
N ASP A 174 -1.43 -13.26 19.92
CA ASP A 174 -2.34 -13.94 20.86
C ASP A 174 -3.50 -13.03 21.29
N LEU A 175 -3.26 -11.71 21.34
CA LEU A 175 -4.26 -10.72 21.73
C LEU A 175 -5.11 -10.23 20.55
N LEU A 176 -4.55 -10.14 19.35
CA LEU A 176 -5.11 -9.35 18.26
C LEU A 176 -5.43 -10.16 17.00
N GLU A 177 -4.94 -11.41 16.85
CA GLU A 177 -5.11 -12.19 15.61
C GLU A 177 -6.56 -12.45 15.21
N LYS A 178 -7.50 -12.33 16.13
CA LYS A 178 -8.93 -12.45 15.84
C LYS A 178 -9.42 -11.34 14.90
N ASP A 179 -8.94 -10.11 15.11
CA ASP A 179 -9.40 -8.92 14.41
C ASP A 179 -8.36 -8.36 13.42
N PHE A 180 -7.11 -8.81 13.52
CA PHE A 180 -5.99 -8.29 12.73
C PHE A 180 -5.16 -9.38 12.08
N ASN A 181 -4.60 -9.05 10.91
CA ASN A 181 -3.56 -9.81 10.24
C ASN A 181 -2.20 -9.19 10.56
N PHE A 182 -1.21 -10.06 10.81
CA PHE A 182 0.21 -9.72 10.83
C PHE A 182 0.80 -10.11 9.47
N VAL A 183 0.92 -9.14 8.57
CA VAL A 183 1.46 -9.35 7.23
C VAL A 183 2.96 -9.10 7.29
N ILE A 184 3.76 -10.18 7.35
CA ILE A 184 5.22 -10.10 7.44
C ILE A 184 5.80 -10.23 6.04
N GLN A 185 6.71 -9.32 5.70
CA GLN A 185 7.44 -9.35 4.43
C GLN A 185 8.58 -10.38 4.47
N GLU A 186 8.90 -10.95 3.33
CA GLU A 186 10.01 -11.89 3.22
C GLU A 186 11.36 -11.21 3.54
N ILE A 187 12.20 -11.88 4.32
CA ILE A 187 13.58 -11.47 4.56
C ILE A 187 14.36 -11.71 3.27
N THR A 188 14.90 -10.64 2.70
CA THR A 188 15.65 -10.71 1.44
C THR A 188 17.15 -10.84 1.65
N ASP A 189 17.65 -10.49 2.84
CA ASP A 189 19.07 -10.57 3.20
C ASP A 189 19.26 -11.37 4.50
N PRO A 190 19.78 -12.62 4.43
CA PRO A 190 20.00 -13.45 5.61
C PRO A 190 21.01 -12.88 6.62
N ASP A 191 21.94 -12.02 6.17
CA ASP A 191 22.96 -11.40 7.02
C ASP A 191 22.38 -10.19 7.80
N HIS A 192 21.20 -9.70 7.40
CA HIS A 192 20.52 -8.60 8.04
C HIS A 192 19.05 -8.95 8.32
N PRO A 193 18.79 -9.69 9.40
CA PRO A 193 17.49 -10.30 9.68
C PRO A 193 16.45 -9.32 10.22
N CYS A 194 16.34 -8.13 9.63
CA CYS A 194 15.27 -7.19 9.98
C CYS A 194 13.95 -7.68 9.38
N LEU A 195 13.07 -8.17 10.24
CA LEU A 195 11.68 -8.43 9.91
C LEU A 195 10.93 -7.10 9.83
N ASN A 196 10.25 -6.87 8.73
CA ASN A 196 9.26 -5.81 8.63
C ASN A 196 7.90 -6.37 8.26
N GLY A 197 6.87 -5.73 8.74
CA GLY A 197 5.50 -6.15 8.48
C GLY A 197 4.49 -5.11 8.88
N GLU A 198 3.24 -5.49 8.78
CA GLU A 198 2.11 -4.61 9.03
C GLU A 198 1.04 -5.33 9.85
N LEU A 199 0.52 -4.65 10.86
CA LEU A 199 -0.69 -5.03 11.58
C LEU A 199 -1.87 -4.31 10.92
N ILE A 200 -2.73 -5.08 10.25
CA ILE A 200 -3.85 -4.57 9.45
C ILE A 200 -5.14 -5.26 9.87
N SER A 201 -6.24 -4.52 9.98
CA SER A 201 -7.55 -5.11 10.29
C SER A 201 -7.96 -6.16 9.24
N ARG A 202 -8.54 -7.28 9.72
CA ARG A 202 -9.14 -8.31 8.86
C ARG A 202 -10.40 -7.84 8.14
N ALA A 203 -10.96 -6.67 8.49
CA ALA A 203 -12.19 -6.15 7.89
C ALA A 203 -11.97 -5.61 6.46
N PHE A 204 -10.73 -5.34 6.08
CA PHE A 204 -10.40 -4.78 4.78
C PHE A 204 -9.08 -5.32 4.22
N ASP A 205 -8.94 -5.22 2.92
CA ASP A 205 -7.75 -5.41 2.09
C ASP A 205 -7.97 -4.68 0.75
N LYS A 206 -6.95 -4.64 -0.12
CA LYS A 206 -7.06 -3.98 -1.44
C LYS A 206 -8.20 -4.56 -2.28
N GLY A 207 -8.40 -5.88 -2.27
CA GLY A 207 -9.44 -6.54 -3.05
C GLY A 207 -10.85 -6.18 -2.57
N ARG A 208 -11.11 -6.25 -1.25
CA ARG A 208 -12.38 -5.80 -0.68
C ARG A 208 -12.62 -4.32 -0.91
N GLY A 209 -11.57 -3.51 -0.90
CA GLY A 209 -11.66 -2.09 -1.27
C GLY A 209 -12.17 -1.89 -2.68
N ILE A 210 -11.65 -2.67 -3.63
CA ILE A 210 -12.10 -2.67 -5.04
C ILE A 210 -13.57 -3.05 -5.16
N LEU A 211 -14.01 -4.12 -4.47
CA LEU A 211 -15.41 -4.54 -4.49
C LEU A 211 -16.36 -3.45 -3.98
N ARG A 212 -15.97 -2.71 -2.92
CA ARG A 212 -16.76 -1.56 -2.42
C ARG A 212 -16.85 -0.43 -3.45
N VAL A 213 -15.78 -0.14 -4.17
CA VAL A 213 -15.80 0.85 -5.26
C VAL A 213 -16.70 0.38 -6.40
N CYS A 214 -16.63 -0.90 -6.78
CA CYS A 214 -17.49 -1.49 -7.80
C CYS A 214 -18.97 -1.37 -7.43
N GLU A 215 -19.34 -1.74 -6.20
CA GLU A 215 -20.70 -1.62 -5.68
C GLU A 215 -21.17 -0.16 -5.69
N HIS A 216 -20.37 0.76 -5.18
CA HIS A 216 -20.71 2.20 -5.12
C HIS A 216 -20.97 2.80 -6.50
N LEU A 217 -20.16 2.43 -7.51
CA LEU A 217 -20.27 2.96 -8.87
C LEU A 217 -21.20 2.16 -9.79
N GLY A 218 -21.70 1.01 -9.33
CA GLY A 218 -22.54 0.12 -10.13
C GLY A 218 -21.81 -0.47 -11.34
N ILE A 219 -20.51 -0.71 -11.23
CA ILE A 219 -19.67 -1.31 -12.29
C ILE A 219 -19.28 -2.71 -11.84
N PRO A 220 -19.54 -3.74 -12.64
CA PRO A 220 -19.22 -5.12 -12.27
C PRO A 220 -17.69 -5.33 -12.17
N VAL A 221 -17.28 -6.27 -11.31
CA VAL A 221 -15.85 -6.53 -11.05
C VAL A 221 -15.12 -7.04 -12.31
N GLU A 222 -15.83 -7.71 -13.21
CA GLU A 222 -15.30 -8.16 -14.50
C GLU A 222 -14.87 -7.02 -15.42
N ASP A 223 -15.39 -5.81 -15.18
CA ASP A 223 -15.00 -4.58 -15.87
C ASP A 223 -13.93 -3.80 -15.13
N THR A 224 -13.11 -4.46 -14.32
CA THR A 224 -11.98 -3.84 -13.61
C THR A 224 -10.63 -4.28 -14.17
N CYS A 225 -9.61 -3.42 -14.02
CA CYS A 225 -8.22 -3.75 -14.23
C CYS A 225 -7.42 -3.35 -12.99
N GLY A 226 -6.50 -4.20 -12.53
CA GLY A 226 -5.62 -3.92 -11.40
C GLY A 226 -4.16 -4.05 -11.80
N PHE A 227 -3.32 -3.09 -11.42
CA PHE A 227 -1.89 -3.04 -11.70
C PHE A 227 -1.11 -3.04 -10.38
N GLY A 228 -0.18 -3.98 -10.23
CA GLY A 228 0.63 -4.13 -9.03
C GLY A 228 1.99 -4.72 -9.30
N ASP A 229 2.86 -4.78 -8.29
CA ASP A 229 4.21 -5.33 -8.39
C ASP A 229 4.61 -6.21 -7.21
N SER A 230 4.00 -6.08 -6.06
CA SER A 230 4.42 -6.78 -4.85
C SER A 230 3.30 -7.60 -4.20
N MET A 231 3.67 -8.47 -3.25
CA MET A 231 2.71 -9.38 -2.61
C MET A 231 1.63 -8.67 -1.79
N ASN A 232 1.79 -7.39 -1.49
CA ASN A 232 0.73 -6.58 -0.89
C ASN A 232 -0.41 -6.23 -1.89
N ASP A 233 -0.23 -6.56 -3.18
CA ASP A 233 -1.22 -6.41 -4.24
C ASP A 233 -2.01 -7.71 -4.51
N LEU A 234 -1.69 -8.78 -3.79
CA LEU A 234 -2.25 -10.10 -4.06
C LEU A 234 -3.78 -10.09 -4.10
N GLU A 235 -4.42 -9.49 -3.10
CA GLU A 235 -5.88 -9.44 -3.02
C GLU A 235 -6.47 -8.58 -4.15
N MET A 236 -5.78 -7.53 -4.58
CA MET A 236 -6.16 -6.74 -5.76
C MET A 236 -6.10 -7.61 -7.02
N ILE A 237 -4.96 -8.26 -7.28
CA ILE A 237 -4.73 -9.11 -8.46
C ILE A 237 -5.73 -10.27 -8.54
N GLN A 238 -6.08 -10.86 -7.40
CA GLN A 238 -7.07 -11.95 -7.33
C GLN A 238 -8.52 -11.48 -7.49
N THR A 239 -8.79 -10.20 -7.30
CA THR A 239 -10.16 -9.67 -7.29
C THR A 239 -10.57 -9.09 -8.63
N VAL A 240 -9.67 -8.41 -9.32
CA VAL A 240 -10.00 -7.68 -10.56
C VAL A 240 -10.32 -8.59 -11.75
N GLY A 241 -11.08 -8.08 -12.70
CA GLY A 241 -11.42 -8.81 -13.94
C GLY A 241 -10.24 -8.96 -14.91
N THR A 242 -9.23 -8.09 -14.82
CA THR A 242 -7.96 -8.21 -15.57
C THR A 242 -6.83 -7.77 -14.66
N SER A 243 -5.92 -8.68 -14.35
CA SER A 243 -4.78 -8.44 -13.47
C SER A 243 -3.49 -8.25 -14.26
N VAL A 244 -2.70 -7.23 -13.89
CA VAL A 244 -1.44 -6.89 -14.55
C VAL A 244 -0.34 -6.74 -13.50
N CYS A 245 0.72 -7.52 -13.63
CA CYS A 245 1.92 -7.37 -12.83
C CYS A 245 3.03 -6.67 -13.62
N MET A 246 3.75 -5.76 -12.97
CA MET A 246 4.93 -5.12 -13.55
C MET A 246 6.10 -6.09 -13.65
N ALA A 247 6.96 -5.97 -14.66
CA ALA A 247 8.13 -6.85 -14.81
C ALA A 247 9.15 -6.75 -13.66
N ASN A 248 9.20 -5.61 -12.97
CA ASN A 248 9.97 -5.45 -11.74
C ASN A 248 9.31 -6.09 -10.50
N GLY A 249 8.11 -6.62 -10.65
CA GLY A 249 7.37 -7.22 -9.54
C GLY A 249 7.88 -8.59 -9.12
N SER A 250 7.34 -9.12 -8.01
CA SER A 250 7.71 -10.42 -7.48
C SER A 250 7.31 -11.55 -8.43
N GLU A 251 8.14 -12.59 -8.54
CA GLU A 251 7.86 -13.75 -9.40
C GLU A 251 6.52 -14.39 -9.06
N LYS A 252 6.23 -14.52 -7.76
CA LYS A 252 4.97 -15.11 -7.28
C LYS A 252 3.74 -14.31 -7.74
N LEU A 253 3.81 -12.97 -7.74
CA LEU A 253 2.71 -12.15 -8.21
C LEU A 253 2.55 -12.24 -9.73
N LYS A 254 3.67 -12.32 -10.48
CA LYS A 254 3.66 -12.52 -11.94
C LYS A 254 2.97 -13.82 -12.32
N GLU A 255 3.26 -14.91 -11.59
CA GLU A 255 2.63 -16.22 -11.83
C GLU A 255 1.11 -16.20 -11.59
N MET A 256 0.62 -15.30 -10.75
CA MET A 256 -0.79 -15.17 -10.38
C MET A 256 -1.55 -14.13 -11.21
N SER A 257 -0.85 -13.37 -12.05
CA SER A 257 -1.43 -12.30 -12.86
C SER A 257 -1.74 -12.78 -14.28
N ASP A 258 -2.80 -12.23 -14.89
CA ASP A 258 -3.17 -12.53 -16.29
C ASP A 258 -2.11 -12.03 -17.29
N ILE A 259 -1.47 -10.90 -16.96
CA ILE A 259 -0.53 -10.20 -17.85
C ILE A 259 0.68 -9.73 -17.05
N VAL A 260 1.86 -9.88 -17.64
CA VAL A 260 3.08 -9.22 -17.19
C VAL A 260 3.44 -8.13 -18.19
N CYS A 261 3.47 -6.88 -17.75
CA CYS A 261 3.88 -5.74 -18.59
C CYS A 261 5.34 -5.34 -18.30
N PRO A 262 5.98 -4.51 -19.13
CA PRO A 262 7.32 -4.01 -18.86
C PRO A 262 7.42 -3.30 -17.50
N SER A 263 8.65 -3.07 -17.01
CA SER A 263 8.89 -2.45 -15.71
C SER A 263 8.43 -0.99 -15.64
N VAL A 264 8.33 -0.46 -14.41
CA VAL A 264 7.97 0.94 -14.18
C VAL A 264 8.94 1.91 -14.87
N THR A 265 10.23 1.54 -14.99
CA THR A 265 11.27 2.35 -15.66
C THR A 265 11.29 2.20 -17.18
N GLU A 266 10.46 1.32 -17.73
CA GLU A 266 10.37 1.04 -19.17
C GLU A 266 9.02 1.45 -19.77
N ASP A 267 8.34 2.42 -19.18
CA ASP A 267 7.00 2.88 -19.56
C ASP A 267 5.92 1.77 -19.49
N GLY A 268 6.11 0.79 -18.59
CA GLY A 268 5.30 -0.43 -18.54
C GLY A 268 3.81 -0.16 -18.42
N LEU A 269 3.43 0.79 -17.54
CA LEU A 269 2.03 1.17 -17.34
C LEU A 269 1.41 1.71 -18.64
N ALA A 270 2.10 2.65 -19.32
CA ALA A 270 1.61 3.26 -20.56
C ALA A 270 1.47 2.23 -21.68
N LYS A 271 2.43 1.31 -21.80
CA LYS A 271 2.37 0.21 -22.78
C LYS A 271 1.19 -0.70 -22.51
N ALA A 272 1.02 -1.14 -21.27
CA ALA A 272 -0.10 -2.01 -20.90
C ALA A 272 -1.46 -1.34 -21.11
N PHE A 273 -1.60 -0.03 -20.84
CA PHE A 273 -2.83 0.71 -21.13
C PHE A 273 -3.20 0.69 -22.62
N LYS A 274 -2.19 0.82 -23.50
CA LYS A 274 -2.38 0.73 -24.96
C LYS A 274 -2.74 -0.68 -25.40
N ASP A 275 -2.01 -1.68 -24.92
CA ASP A 275 -2.21 -3.08 -25.30
C ASP A 275 -3.60 -3.58 -24.87
N LEU A 276 -4.12 -3.09 -23.74
CA LEU A 276 -5.46 -3.36 -23.24
C LEU A 276 -6.54 -2.47 -23.89
N GLY A 277 -6.18 -1.53 -24.77
CA GLY A 277 -7.11 -0.60 -25.41
C GLY A 277 -7.75 0.41 -24.47
N LEU A 278 -7.16 0.62 -23.28
CA LEU A 278 -7.66 1.57 -22.28
C LEU A 278 -7.40 3.03 -22.68
N CYS A 279 -6.34 3.28 -23.44
CA CYS A 279 -6.02 4.58 -24.06
C CYS A 279 -5.66 4.41 -25.55
N ASP A 280 -5.37 5.51 -26.27
CA ASP A 280 -4.93 5.50 -27.68
C ASP A 280 -3.41 5.33 -27.79
#